data_57f161bb468cb82f50e6b71dedd3eb9e
#
_entry.id   57f161bb468cb82f50e6b71dedd3eb9e
#
_cell.length_a   1.000
_cell.length_b   1.000
_cell.length_c   1.000
_cell.angle_alpha   90.00
_cell.angle_beta   90.00
_cell.angle_gamma   90.00
#
_symmetry.space_group_name_H-M   'P 1'
#
loop_
_entity.id
_entity.type
_entity.pdbx_description
1 polymer ?
#
loop_
_entity_poly.entity_id
_entity_poly.type
_entity_poly.pdbx_seq_one_letter_code
_entity_poly.pdbx_strand_id
1 'polypeptide(L)'
;MKPPIPTYTVALALALFALTAAAAEEPPAVRDATPANREQIRALIAAAIKEGSVTYWDTIVQSNTNAALVEGFRAYYGLPANFVVNYSISTTAGMVTRVEQEVLANRVTIDVGAVASVPWAFEKAKAGQFMRYASPQYPAYEAAFANGLGKDGYFAFNGAYIFVPMWNPERAQFKGTSWGDVIGAIPVGRMSMGDSSKSPTYLSTYIGLKQLLGLDYFKRLAAMKPVFIVRSEQIASQLVTGQNLLSFSGMPTRAYQANQRGAKLQYIIPKEGVVLLPQSMFIVAGAPHPASAKLWLDFILSEPGQKILVDREALMSGRSGFKSPLPEYAPPIDSLNVIKVDWEKTSTADMEKARTEWQDIFNP
;
A
#
# COMPACT_ATOMS: atom_id res chain seq x y z
N MET A 1 46.62 38.35 -78.41
CA MET A 1 46.35 36.97 -78.12
C MET A 1 46.16 36.90 -76.61
N LYS A 2 44.93 36.69 -76.14
CA LYS A 2 44.65 36.48 -74.75
C LYS A 2 44.52 34.95 -74.51
N PRO A 3 45.05 34.37 -73.41
CA PRO A 3 44.86 32.95 -73.14
C PRO A 3 43.49 32.65 -72.56
N PRO A 4 42.96 31.43 -72.72
CA PRO A 4 41.61 31.05 -72.30
C PRO A 4 41.58 30.78 -70.74
N ILE A 5 40.43 31.14 -70.16
CA ILE A 5 40.12 30.93 -68.75
C ILE A 5 39.61 29.48 -68.60
N PRO A 6 40.14 28.68 -67.58
CA PRO A 6 39.60 27.33 -67.32
C PRO A 6 38.31 27.41 -66.56
N THR A 7 37.29 26.72 -67.04
CA THR A 7 35.97 26.48 -66.38
C THR A 7 36.13 25.44 -65.35
N TYR A 8 36.00 25.81 -64.03
CA TYR A 8 35.91 24.86 -62.96
C TYR A 8 34.48 24.39 -62.75
N THR A 9 34.23 23.13 -63.07
CA THR A 9 32.96 22.44 -62.76
C THR A 9 32.93 22.13 -61.28
N VAL A 10 32.10 22.86 -60.53
CA VAL A 10 31.85 22.55 -59.09
C VAL A 10 30.82 21.41 -59.04
N ALA A 11 31.31 20.20 -58.74
CA ALA A 11 30.47 19.07 -58.40
C ALA A 11 29.94 19.24 -56.99
N LEU A 12 28.65 19.57 -56.84
CA LEU A 12 27.93 19.67 -55.57
C LEU A 12 27.57 18.24 -55.09
N ALA A 13 28.41 17.68 -54.21
CA ALA A 13 28.10 16.41 -53.55
C ALA A 13 27.06 16.66 -52.48
N LEU A 14 25.78 16.32 -52.77
CA LEU A 14 24.73 16.20 -51.75
C LEU A 14 25.03 14.97 -50.88
N ALA A 15 25.64 15.19 -49.70
CA ALA A 15 25.68 14.18 -48.68
C ALA A 15 24.29 14.07 -48.04
N LEU A 16 23.52 13.06 -48.42
CA LEU A 16 22.33 12.64 -47.66
C LEU A 16 22.80 12.10 -46.31
N PHE A 17 22.74 12.93 -45.28
CA PHE A 17 22.75 12.44 -43.89
C PHE A 17 21.40 11.74 -43.67
N ALA A 18 21.35 10.42 -43.90
CA ALA A 18 20.32 9.58 -43.32
C ALA A 18 20.50 9.61 -41.80
N LEU A 19 19.77 10.50 -41.11
CA LEU A 19 19.54 10.35 -39.70
C LEU A 19 18.78 9.03 -39.51
N THR A 20 19.47 7.95 -39.25
CA THR A 20 18.88 6.78 -38.61
C THR A 20 18.45 7.24 -37.21
N ALA A 21 17.19 7.69 -37.12
CA ALA A 21 16.55 7.76 -35.80
C ALA A 21 16.65 6.35 -35.21
N ALA A 22 17.58 6.14 -34.29
CA ALA A 22 17.57 4.95 -33.49
C ALA A 22 16.16 4.87 -32.91
N ALA A 23 15.38 3.87 -33.33
CA ALA A 23 14.06 3.65 -32.78
C ALA A 23 14.23 3.59 -31.26
N ALA A 24 13.71 4.58 -30.55
CA ALA A 24 13.78 4.60 -29.10
C ALA A 24 13.25 3.25 -28.61
N GLU A 25 14.02 2.59 -27.77
CA GLU A 25 13.64 1.29 -27.24
C GLU A 25 12.25 1.38 -26.62
N GLU A 26 11.37 0.47 -27.01
CA GLU A 26 9.98 0.51 -26.58
C GLU A 26 9.92 0.32 -25.04
N PRO A 27 9.14 1.14 -24.30
CA PRO A 27 9.05 1.02 -22.85
C PRO A 27 8.71 -0.39 -22.40
N PRO A 28 9.28 -0.88 -21.28
CA PRO A 28 9.01 -2.23 -20.77
C PRO A 28 7.51 -2.55 -20.66
N ALA A 29 6.70 -1.59 -20.22
CA ALA A 29 5.25 -1.77 -20.12
C ALA A 29 4.57 -2.10 -21.45
N VAL A 30 5.07 -1.58 -22.56
CA VAL A 30 4.54 -1.84 -23.92
C VAL A 30 5.11 -3.14 -24.45
N ARG A 31 6.42 -3.35 -24.30
CA ARG A 31 7.11 -4.55 -24.77
C ARG A 31 6.53 -5.82 -24.12
N ASP A 32 6.28 -5.79 -22.81
CA ASP A 32 5.84 -6.92 -22.01
C ASP A 32 4.30 -7.14 -22.09
N ALA A 33 3.56 -6.18 -22.67
CA ALA A 33 2.12 -6.27 -22.84
C ALA A 33 1.71 -7.27 -23.94
N THR A 34 0.52 -7.84 -23.77
CA THR A 34 -0.10 -8.62 -24.85
C THR A 34 -0.35 -7.73 -26.08
N PRO A 35 -0.33 -8.27 -27.31
CA PRO A 35 -0.60 -7.49 -28.51
C PRO A 35 -1.90 -6.67 -28.45
N ALA A 36 -2.94 -7.22 -27.82
CA ALA A 36 -4.23 -6.55 -27.65
C ALA A 36 -4.16 -5.28 -26.77
N ASN A 37 -3.25 -5.25 -25.79
CA ASN A 37 -3.15 -4.15 -24.82
C ASN A 37 -2.11 -3.08 -25.19
N ARG A 38 -1.21 -3.38 -26.14
CA ARG A 38 -0.10 -2.46 -26.49
C ARG A 38 -0.55 -1.08 -26.92
N GLU A 39 -1.54 -1.04 -27.81
CA GLU A 39 -2.06 0.24 -28.33
C GLU A 39 -2.71 1.08 -27.21
N GLN A 40 -3.48 0.45 -26.35
CA GLN A 40 -4.10 1.11 -25.20
C GLN A 40 -3.04 1.67 -24.23
N ILE A 41 -1.97 0.91 -23.96
CA ILE A 41 -0.89 1.36 -23.07
C ILE A 41 -0.14 2.53 -23.70
N ARG A 42 0.18 2.49 -25.01
CA ARG A 42 0.80 3.63 -25.71
C ARG A 42 -0.07 4.89 -25.65
N ALA A 43 -1.37 4.75 -25.85
CA ALA A 43 -2.30 5.87 -25.75
C ALA A 43 -2.35 6.46 -24.35
N LEU A 44 -2.36 5.61 -23.31
CA LEU A 44 -2.30 6.05 -21.91
C LEU A 44 -0.98 6.75 -21.59
N ILE A 45 0.16 6.23 -22.04
CA ILE A 45 1.47 6.88 -21.86
C ILE A 45 1.48 8.27 -22.51
N ALA A 46 1.01 8.38 -23.76
CA ALA A 46 0.96 9.66 -24.46
C ALA A 46 0.04 10.68 -23.75
N ALA A 47 -1.09 10.23 -23.20
CA ALA A 47 -1.99 11.07 -22.43
C ALA A 47 -1.36 11.50 -21.09
N ALA A 48 -0.73 10.58 -20.34
CA ALA A 48 -0.05 10.87 -19.09
C ALA A 48 1.12 11.86 -19.27
N ILE A 49 1.87 11.76 -20.35
CA ILE A 49 2.93 12.74 -20.68
C ILE A 49 2.34 14.15 -20.86
N LYS A 50 1.15 14.27 -21.45
CA LYS A 50 0.45 15.57 -21.57
C LYS A 50 -0.07 16.10 -20.24
N GLU A 51 -0.53 15.21 -19.36
CA GLU A 51 -0.95 15.57 -18.00
C GLU A 51 0.25 16.01 -17.14
N GLY A 52 1.43 15.40 -17.35
CA GLY A 52 2.71 15.78 -16.75
C GLY A 52 2.88 15.42 -15.28
N SER A 53 1.83 14.99 -14.59
CA SER A 53 1.90 14.64 -13.18
C SER A 53 0.81 13.68 -12.73
N VAL A 54 1.00 13.12 -11.52
CA VAL A 54 -0.03 12.40 -10.75
C VAL A 54 0.10 12.78 -9.28
N THR A 55 -1.03 12.95 -8.59
CA THR A 55 -1.06 13.18 -7.14
C THR A 55 -1.43 11.88 -6.43
N TYR A 56 -0.50 11.35 -5.65
CA TYR A 56 -0.63 10.09 -4.92
C TYR A 56 -0.57 10.30 -3.41
N TRP A 57 -1.59 9.82 -2.72
CA TRP A 57 -1.64 9.81 -1.26
C TRP A 57 -1.66 8.38 -0.72
N ASP A 58 -0.83 8.13 0.30
CA ASP A 58 -0.66 6.81 0.92
C ASP A 58 -0.66 6.92 2.45
N THR A 59 -0.85 5.81 3.15
CA THR A 59 -0.89 5.78 4.62
C THR A 59 0.23 4.95 5.25
N ILE A 60 1.04 4.26 4.46
CA ILE A 60 2.10 3.32 4.93
C ILE A 60 3.44 3.57 4.26
N VAL A 61 3.45 3.75 2.94
CA VAL A 61 4.67 3.84 2.12
C VAL A 61 5.52 5.02 2.57
N GLN A 62 6.80 4.77 2.86
CA GLN A 62 7.72 5.83 3.27
C GLN A 62 8.21 6.65 2.06
N SER A 63 8.62 7.90 2.28
CA SER A 63 9.05 8.80 1.20
C SER A 63 10.23 8.26 0.38
N ASN A 64 11.16 7.54 1.02
CA ASN A 64 12.28 6.91 0.31
C ASN A 64 11.85 5.73 -0.57
N THR A 65 10.82 5.00 -0.16
CA THR A 65 10.20 3.95 -0.98
C THR A 65 9.44 4.56 -2.14
N ASN A 66 8.68 5.63 -1.89
CA ASN A 66 8.00 6.36 -2.98
C ASN A 66 9.01 6.88 -4.03
N ALA A 67 10.18 7.38 -3.62
CA ALA A 67 11.21 7.79 -4.57
C ALA A 67 11.64 6.65 -5.51
N ALA A 68 11.81 5.43 -4.99
CA ALA A 68 12.12 4.25 -5.81
C ALA A 68 10.94 3.83 -6.70
N LEU A 69 9.71 3.98 -6.23
CA LEU A 69 8.51 3.74 -7.05
C LEU A 69 8.44 4.74 -8.21
N VAL A 70 8.76 6.01 -7.98
CA VAL A 70 8.79 7.05 -9.03
C VAL A 70 9.85 6.75 -10.09
N GLU A 71 11.05 6.32 -9.68
CA GLU A 71 12.09 5.88 -10.61
C GLU A 71 11.63 4.69 -11.45
N GLY A 72 11.14 3.64 -10.79
CA GLY A 72 10.63 2.45 -11.47
C GLY A 72 9.47 2.76 -12.41
N PHE A 73 8.54 3.62 -12.01
CA PHE A 73 7.41 4.08 -12.81
C PHE A 73 7.84 4.78 -14.09
N ARG A 74 8.77 5.75 -13.97
CA ARG A 74 9.31 6.46 -15.13
C ARG A 74 10.02 5.50 -16.09
N ALA A 75 10.86 4.63 -15.56
CA ALA A 75 11.59 3.64 -16.36
C ALA A 75 10.64 2.65 -17.03
N TYR A 76 9.62 2.17 -16.32
CA TYR A 76 8.68 1.16 -16.82
C TYR A 76 7.83 1.67 -17.99
N TYR A 77 7.40 2.94 -17.95
CA TYR A 77 6.59 3.57 -18.99
C TYR A 77 7.36 4.49 -19.93
N GLY A 78 8.67 4.67 -19.76
CA GLY A 78 9.46 5.62 -20.57
C GLY A 78 9.02 7.06 -20.40
N LEU A 79 8.59 7.44 -19.18
CA LEU A 79 8.13 8.80 -18.90
C LEU A 79 9.32 9.77 -18.79
N PRO A 80 9.14 11.04 -19.20
CA PRO A 80 10.21 12.03 -19.16
C PRO A 80 10.62 12.36 -17.71
N ALA A 81 11.87 12.78 -17.52
CA ALA A 81 12.42 13.10 -16.20
C ALA A 81 11.65 14.19 -15.44
N ASN A 82 10.97 15.08 -16.16
CA ASN A 82 10.15 16.15 -15.59
C ASN A 82 8.71 15.72 -15.26
N PHE A 83 8.32 14.44 -15.50
CA PHE A 83 7.04 13.93 -15.01
C PHE A 83 7.05 13.89 -13.47
N VAL A 84 6.02 14.45 -12.83
CA VAL A 84 5.99 14.63 -11.38
C VAL A 84 5.02 13.67 -10.71
N VAL A 85 5.45 13.01 -9.64
CA VAL A 85 4.55 12.31 -8.71
C VAL A 85 4.47 13.15 -7.44
N ASN A 86 3.35 13.84 -7.22
CA ASN A 86 3.07 14.62 -6.04
C ASN A 86 2.66 13.67 -4.90
N TYR A 87 3.61 13.30 -4.07
CA TYR A 87 3.40 12.33 -3.01
C TYR A 87 3.09 12.94 -1.66
N SER A 88 2.12 12.37 -0.94
CA SER A 88 1.82 12.71 0.44
C SER A 88 1.55 11.46 1.27
N ILE A 89 2.11 11.42 2.48
CA ILE A 89 1.79 10.39 3.47
C ILE A 89 0.85 10.96 4.54
N SER A 90 -0.18 10.19 4.92
CA SER A 90 -1.16 10.59 5.91
C SER A 90 -1.46 9.44 6.88
N THR A 91 -2.32 9.67 7.87
CA THR A 91 -2.97 8.60 8.62
C THR A 91 -4.20 8.10 7.85
N THR A 92 -4.63 6.86 8.13
CA THR A 92 -5.87 6.31 7.53
C THR A 92 -7.06 7.24 7.75
N ALA A 93 -7.27 7.73 8.98
CA ALA A 93 -8.36 8.65 9.29
C ALA A 93 -8.23 9.98 8.53
N GLY A 94 -7.03 10.56 8.50
CA GLY A 94 -6.76 11.82 7.80
C GLY A 94 -7.01 11.72 6.31
N MET A 95 -6.62 10.60 5.69
CA MET A 95 -6.87 10.36 4.27
C MET A 95 -8.35 10.18 3.96
N VAL A 96 -9.06 9.36 4.73
CA VAL A 96 -10.51 9.17 4.61
C VAL A 96 -11.22 10.52 4.65
N THR A 97 -10.96 11.32 5.69
CA THR A 97 -11.54 12.66 5.83
C THR A 97 -11.23 13.57 4.63
N ARG A 98 -9.98 13.55 4.17
CA ARG A 98 -9.56 14.39 3.04
C ARG A 98 -10.28 14.03 1.75
N VAL A 99 -10.33 12.75 1.39
CA VAL A 99 -11.04 12.28 0.19
C VAL A 99 -12.52 12.65 0.26
N GLU A 100 -13.17 12.43 1.42
CA GLU A 100 -14.59 12.76 1.59
C GLU A 100 -14.86 14.25 1.44
N GLN A 101 -14.01 15.10 2.01
CA GLN A 101 -14.15 16.55 1.88
C GLN A 101 -13.97 17.03 0.45
N GLU A 102 -12.99 16.50 -0.29
CA GLU A 102 -12.75 16.87 -1.68
C GLU A 102 -13.90 16.45 -2.60
N VAL A 103 -14.40 15.22 -2.41
CA VAL A 103 -15.54 14.71 -3.18
C VAL A 103 -16.81 15.50 -2.87
N LEU A 104 -17.09 15.78 -1.58
CA LEU A 104 -18.26 16.56 -1.16
C LEU A 104 -18.20 18.00 -1.73
N ALA A 105 -17.02 18.60 -1.74
CA ALA A 105 -16.82 19.93 -2.29
C ALA A 105 -16.79 19.97 -3.83
N ASN A 106 -16.89 18.82 -4.50
CA ASN A 106 -16.68 18.66 -5.95
C ASN A 106 -15.37 19.31 -6.43
N ARG A 107 -14.32 19.20 -5.61
CA ARG A 107 -12.99 19.78 -5.86
C ARG A 107 -11.90 18.76 -5.55
N VAL A 108 -11.80 17.76 -6.41
CA VAL A 108 -10.83 16.67 -6.30
C VAL A 108 -9.43 17.16 -6.68
N THR A 109 -8.45 16.90 -5.82
CA THR A 109 -7.03 17.19 -6.05
C THR A 109 -6.16 15.94 -5.97
N ILE A 110 -6.70 14.86 -5.39
CA ILE A 110 -6.03 13.56 -5.28
C ILE A 110 -6.41 12.70 -6.48
N ASP A 111 -5.42 12.21 -7.23
CA ASP A 111 -5.67 11.28 -8.34
C ASP A 111 -5.82 9.85 -7.83
N VAL A 112 -4.85 9.40 -7.03
CA VAL A 112 -4.78 8.02 -6.53
C VAL A 112 -4.60 8.02 -5.02
N GLY A 113 -5.37 7.18 -4.36
CA GLY A 113 -5.28 6.96 -2.94
C GLY A 113 -4.99 5.51 -2.57
N ALA A 114 -4.28 5.29 -1.45
CA ALA A 114 -4.11 3.98 -0.85
C ALA A 114 -4.33 4.04 0.67
N VAL A 115 -5.32 3.28 1.17
CA VAL A 115 -5.77 3.37 2.56
C VAL A 115 -6.21 2.01 3.12
N ALA A 116 -5.81 1.71 4.36
CA ALA A 116 -6.23 0.47 5.02
C ALA A 116 -7.58 0.67 5.74
N SER A 117 -8.65 0.81 4.96
CA SER A 117 -10.03 0.87 5.45
C SER A 117 -10.96 0.19 4.44
N VAL A 118 -10.97 -1.13 4.45
CA VAL A 118 -11.69 -1.94 3.44
C VAL A 118 -13.19 -1.67 3.44
N PRO A 119 -13.92 -1.59 4.58
CA PRO A 119 -15.34 -1.26 4.59
C PRO A 119 -15.63 0.08 3.92
N TRP A 120 -14.83 1.10 4.24
CA TRP A 120 -14.94 2.42 3.62
C TRP A 120 -14.70 2.37 2.12
N ALA A 121 -13.72 1.59 1.65
CA ALA A 121 -13.43 1.47 0.23
C ALA A 121 -14.61 0.84 -0.54
N PHE A 122 -15.27 -0.19 0.02
CA PHE A 122 -16.48 -0.76 -0.56
C PHE A 122 -17.64 0.25 -0.61
N GLU A 123 -17.84 1.01 0.47
CA GLU A 123 -18.86 2.06 0.53
C GLU A 123 -18.64 3.12 -0.56
N LYS A 124 -17.40 3.63 -0.69
CA LYS A 124 -17.07 4.67 -1.68
C LYS A 124 -17.14 4.16 -3.12
N ALA A 125 -16.72 2.92 -3.37
CA ALA A 125 -16.91 2.28 -4.67
C ALA A 125 -18.40 2.15 -5.03
N LYS A 126 -19.25 1.73 -4.08
CA LYS A 126 -20.70 1.64 -4.26
C LYS A 126 -21.35 3.00 -4.49
N ALA A 127 -20.86 4.04 -3.84
CA ALA A 127 -21.33 5.42 -4.00
C ALA A 127 -20.82 6.11 -5.28
N GLY A 128 -20.03 5.42 -6.12
CA GLY A 128 -19.47 6.00 -7.34
C GLY A 128 -18.38 7.06 -7.11
N GLN A 129 -17.79 7.08 -5.92
CA GLN A 129 -16.74 8.03 -5.55
C GLN A 129 -15.34 7.58 -5.97
N PHE A 130 -15.21 6.35 -6.48
CA PHE A 130 -14.01 5.84 -7.14
C PHE A 130 -14.26 5.73 -8.65
N MET A 131 -13.22 6.06 -9.42
CA MET A 131 -13.25 5.86 -10.87
C MET A 131 -13.34 4.38 -11.19
N ARG A 132 -14.28 3.99 -12.05
CA ARG A 132 -14.31 2.62 -12.59
C ARG A 132 -13.19 2.46 -13.60
N TYR A 133 -12.28 1.54 -13.33
CA TYR A 133 -11.16 1.22 -14.20
C TYR A 133 -10.80 -0.27 -14.11
N ALA A 134 -10.85 -0.96 -15.24
CA ALA A 134 -10.40 -2.34 -15.35
C ALA A 134 -8.89 -2.36 -15.60
N SER A 135 -8.10 -2.40 -14.53
CA SER A 135 -6.66 -2.49 -14.62
C SER A 135 -6.23 -3.81 -15.28
N PRO A 136 -5.24 -3.79 -16.19
CA PRO A 136 -4.65 -5.02 -16.76
C PRO A 136 -3.94 -5.87 -15.70
N GLN A 137 -3.74 -5.35 -14.48
CA GLN A 137 -3.16 -6.09 -13.35
C GLN A 137 -4.20 -6.88 -12.55
N TYR A 138 -5.49 -6.57 -12.65
CA TYR A 138 -6.55 -7.18 -11.84
C TYR A 138 -6.67 -8.71 -11.97
N PRO A 139 -6.40 -9.35 -13.12
CA PRO A 139 -6.38 -10.81 -13.20
C PRO A 139 -5.41 -11.48 -12.19
N ALA A 140 -4.33 -10.81 -11.82
CA ALA A 140 -3.42 -11.31 -10.79
C ALA A 140 -3.96 -11.13 -9.35
N TYR A 141 -5.09 -10.43 -9.17
CA TYR A 141 -5.74 -10.15 -7.87
C TYR A 141 -7.10 -10.85 -7.70
N GLU A 142 -7.48 -11.76 -8.59
CA GLU A 142 -8.78 -12.46 -8.54
C GLU A 142 -9.01 -13.17 -7.19
N ALA A 143 -7.99 -13.81 -6.63
CA ALA A 143 -8.07 -14.43 -5.32
C ALA A 143 -8.36 -13.42 -4.20
N ALA A 144 -7.83 -12.21 -4.30
CA ALA A 144 -8.10 -11.13 -3.36
C ALA A 144 -9.56 -10.65 -3.48
N PHE A 145 -10.08 -10.49 -4.69
CA PHE A 145 -11.48 -10.12 -4.94
C PHE A 145 -12.45 -11.18 -4.43
N ALA A 146 -12.17 -12.45 -4.69
CA ALA A 146 -12.98 -13.58 -4.22
C ALA A 146 -13.03 -13.68 -2.68
N ASN A 147 -12.02 -13.16 -1.98
CA ASN A 147 -11.95 -13.11 -0.53
C ASN A 147 -12.43 -11.77 0.08
N GLY A 148 -13.05 -10.89 -0.71
CA GLY A 148 -13.58 -9.60 -0.23
C GLY A 148 -12.50 -8.59 0.19
N LEU A 149 -11.29 -8.71 -0.36
CA LEU A 149 -10.15 -7.83 -0.06
C LEU A 149 -9.96 -6.72 -1.10
N GLY A 150 -10.83 -6.67 -2.09
CA GLY A 150 -10.86 -5.67 -3.15
C GLY A 150 -12.15 -5.78 -3.94
N LYS A 151 -12.35 -4.90 -4.93
CA LYS A 151 -13.52 -4.88 -5.81
C LYS A 151 -13.09 -4.67 -7.24
N ASP A 152 -13.30 -5.69 -8.07
CA ASP A 152 -12.97 -5.62 -9.50
C ASP A 152 -13.56 -4.38 -10.15
N GLY A 153 -12.76 -3.73 -10.97
CA GLY A 153 -13.12 -2.48 -11.64
C GLY A 153 -13.08 -1.22 -10.78
N TYR A 154 -12.72 -1.31 -9.47
CA TYR A 154 -12.70 -0.14 -8.57
C TYR A 154 -11.45 -0.02 -7.73
N PHE A 155 -11.06 -1.08 -7.03
CA PHE A 155 -9.86 -1.06 -6.19
C PHE A 155 -9.31 -2.48 -5.97
N ALA A 156 -7.99 -2.56 -5.94
CA ALA A 156 -7.24 -3.68 -5.40
C ALA A 156 -6.44 -3.17 -4.18
N PHE A 157 -5.37 -3.86 -3.77
CA PHE A 157 -4.51 -3.31 -2.73
C PHE A 157 -3.04 -3.33 -3.17
N ASN A 158 -2.33 -2.25 -2.87
CA ASN A 158 -0.90 -2.11 -3.16
C ASN A 158 -0.03 -2.95 -2.22
N GLY A 159 -0.57 -3.40 -1.10
CA GLY A 159 0.06 -4.29 -0.14
C GLY A 159 -0.88 -4.57 1.01
N ALA A 160 -0.56 -5.60 1.79
CA ALA A 160 -1.28 -5.94 3.00
C ALA A 160 -0.31 -6.12 4.16
N TYR A 161 -0.82 -6.03 5.37
CA TYR A 161 -0.08 -6.26 6.60
C TYR A 161 -0.99 -6.81 7.69
N ILE A 162 -0.39 -7.18 8.81
CA ILE A 162 -1.08 -7.71 9.98
C ILE A 162 -0.58 -6.97 11.23
N PHE A 163 -1.37 -6.97 12.28
CA PHE A 163 -0.91 -6.64 13.62
C PHE A 163 -0.85 -7.90 14.46
N VAL A 164 0.28 -8.08 15.12
CA VAL A 164 0.62 -9.30 15.87
C VAL A 164 1.42 -8.96 17.13
N PRO A 165 1.52 -9.90 18.10
CA PRO A 165 2.39 -9.73 19.25
C PRO A 165 3.85 -9.52 18.83
N MET A 166 4.48 -8.45 19.35
CA MET A 166 5.84 -8.04 19.01
C MET A 166 6.59 -7.58 20.25
N TRP A 167 7.89 -7.92 20.35
CA TRP A 167 8.75 -7.53 21.46
C TRP A 167 10.20 -7.32 21.02
N ASN A 168 11.00 -6.78 21.94
CA ASN A 168 12.45 -6.75 21.80
C ASN A 168 13.06 -7.77 22.76
N PRO A 169 13.74 -8.85 22.29
CA PRO A 169 14.31 -9.89 23.14
C PRO A 169 15.44 -9.38 24.06
N GLU A 170 16.04 -8.23 23.76
CA GLU A 170 17.01 -7.57 24.65
C GLU A 170 16.34 -6.87 25.86
N ARG A 171 15.01 -6.69 25.83
CA ARG A 171 14.22 -5.98 26.84
C ARG A 171 13.24 -6.89 27.58
N ALA A 172 12.70 -7.89 26.91
CA ALA A 172 11.76 -8.84 27.47
C ALA A 172 11.86 -10.20 26.79
N GLN A 173 11.63 -11.26 27.57
CA GLN A 173 11.52 -12.62 27.03
C GLN A 173 10.04 -12.96 26.83
N PHE A 174 9.65 -13.22 25.60
CA PHE A 174 8.34 -13.73 25.26
C PHE A 174 8.48 -15.02 24.45
N LYS A 175 7.85 -16.10 24.92
CA LYS A 175 7.94 -17.45 24.33
C LYS A 175 6.57 -17.94 23.84
N GLY A 176 5.57 -17.07 23.81
CA GLY A 176 4.24 -17.41 23.35
C GLY A 176 4.16 -17.71 21.86
N THR A 177 3.16 -18.48 21.46
CA THR A 177 2.85 -18.84 20.06
C THR A 177 1.40 -18.53 19.69
N SER A 178 0.64 -17.98 20.63
CA SER A 178 -0.81 -17.77 20.53
C SER A 178 -1.20 -16.39 21.07
N TRP A 179 -2.41 -15.94 20.72
CA TRP A 179 -2.99 -14.74 21.32
C TRP A 179 -3.19 -14.89 22.83
N GLY A 180 -3.53 -16.12 23.27
CA GLY A 180 -3.72 -16.43 24.69
C GLY A 180 -2.48 -16.17 25.56
N ASP A 181 -1.30 -16.39 25.00
CA ASP A 181 -0.02 -16.24 25.70
C ASP A 181 0.38 -14.78 25.97
N VAL A 182 -0.31 -13.82 25.35
CA VAL A 182 -0.04 -12.38 25.53
C VAL A 182 -0.47 -11.88 26.92
N ILE A 183 -1.57 -12.44 27.45
CA ILE A 183 -2.14 -12.01 28.73
C ILE A 183 -1.28 -12.58 29.87
N GLY A 184 -0.77 -11.69 30.72
CA GLY A 184 0.09 -12.06 31.83
C GLY A 184 1.57 -12.28 31.46
N ALA A 185 1.95 -12.15 30.20
CA ALA A 185 3.33 -12.35 29.75
C ALA A 185 4.32 -11.30 30.29
N ILE A 186 3.84 -10.11 30.61
CA ILE A 186 4.65 -8.98 31.10
C ILE A 186 3.91 -8.25 32.24
N PRO A 187 4.61 -7.41 33.02
CA PRO A 187 3.96 -6.60 34.06
C PRO A 187 2.86 -5.67 33.47
N VAL A 188 1.83 -5.44 34.26
CA VAL A 188 0.72 -4.52 33.98
C VAL A 188 1.26 -3.13 33.64
N GLY A 189 0.69 -2.47 32.63
CA GLY A 189 1.09 -1.15 32.18
C GLY A 189 2.36 -1.10 31.30
N ARG A 190 2.93 -2.26 30.95
CA ARG A 190 4.15 -2.34 30.11
C ARG A 190 3.87 -2.90 28.71
N MET A 191 2.60 -2.97 28.31
CA MET A 191 2.15 -3.37 26.97
C MET A 191 1.71 -2.16 26.17
N SER A 192 2.08 -2.09 24.89
CA SER A 192 1.46 -1.16 23.93
C SER A 192 0.39 -1.85 23.10
N MET A 193 -0.62 -1.08 22.72
CA MET A 193 -1.70 -1.51 21.85
C MET A 193 -2.11 -0.38 20.91
N GLY A 194 -2.53 -0.71 19.71
CA GLY A 194 -3.09 0.27 18.76
C GLY A 194 -4.40 0.86 19.27
N ASP A 195 -4.54 2.18 19.18
CA ASP A 195 -5.75 2.91 19.61
C ASP A 195 -6.87 2.75 18.60
N SER A 196 -7.77 1.79 18.84
CA SER A 196 -8.93 1.53 17.96
C SER A 196 -10.00 2.62 18.02
N SER A 197 -9.97 3.50 19.02
CA SER A 197 -10.88 4.65 19.06
C SER A 197 -10.53 5.71 18.02
N LYS A 198 -9.25 5.79 17.64
CA LYS A 198 -8.71 6.82 16.73
C LYS A 198 -8.27 6.28 15.37
N SER A 199 -8.10 4.97 15.23
CA SER A 199 -7.59 4.36 13.99
C SER A 199 -8.57 3.32 13.44
N PRO A 200 -9.13 3.53 12.23
CA PRO A 200 -9.96 2.55 11.56
C PRO A 200 -9.25 1.20 11.35
N THR A 201 -7.94 1.23 11.17
CA THR A 201 -7.12 0.04 10.93
C THR A 201 -7.01 -0.85 12.18
N TYR A 202 -6.74 -0.25 13.35
CA TYR A 202 -6.74 -0.99 14.61
C TYR A 202 -8.15 -1.45 14.98
N LEU A 203 -9.17 -0.65 14.64
CA LEU A 203 -10.57 -1.04 14.85
C LEU A 203 -10.95 -2.26 13.99
N SER A 204 -10.53 -2.32 12.73
CA SER A 204 -10.70 -3.50 11.88
C SER A 204 -10.03 -4.74 12.48
N THR A 205 -8.82 -4.57 13.04
CA THR A 205 -8.13 -5.65 13.76
C THR A 205 -8.93 -6.12 14.98
N TYR A 206 -9.45 -5.20 15.77
CA TYR A 206 -10.29 -5.52 16.93
C TYR A 206 -11.54 -6.30 16.51
N ILE A 207 -12.24 -5.86 15.47
CA ILE A 207 -13.46 -6.53 14.94
C ILE A 207 -13.16 -7.98 14.57
N GLY A 208 -12.11 -8.23 13.78
CA GLY A 208 -11.75 -9.58 13.36
C GLY A 208 -11.26 -10.44 14.51
N LEU A 209 -10.38 -9.93 15.38
CA LEU A 209 -9.89 -10.68 16.53
C LEU A 209 -10.99 -10.96 17.56
N LYS A 210 -11.97 -10.06 17.71
CA LYS A 210 -13.11 -10.31 18.59
C LYS A 210 -13.96 -11.51 18.14
N GLN A 211 -14.11 -11.70 16.82
CA GLN A 211 -14.81 -12.89 16.30
C GLN A 211 -14.10 -14.19 16.69
N LEU A 212 -12.75 -14.15 16.75
CA LEU A 212 -11.94 -15.31 17.11
C LEU A 212 -11.81 -15.53 18.61
N LEU A 213 -11.52 -14.47 19.36
CA LEU A 213 -11.09 -14.54 20.76
C LEU A 213 -12.22 -14.28 21.77
N GLY A 214 -13.33 -13.70 21.31
CA GLY A 214 -14.45 -13.32 22.14
C GLY A 214 -14.19 -12.07 23.02
N LEU A 215 -15.28 -11.52 23.56
CA LEU A 215 -15.25 -10.27 24.32
C LEU A 215 -14.50 -10.40 25.65
N ASP A 216 -14.58 -11.56 26.32
CA ASP A 216 -13.92 -11.79 27.60
C ASP A 216 -12.39 -11.81 27.50
N TYR A 217 -11.85 -12.18 26.35
CA TYR A 217 -10.42 -12.02 26.08
C TYR A 217 -10.01 -10.54 26.15
N PHE A 218 -10.76 -9.64 25.51
CA PHE A 218 -10.45 -8.21 25.51
C PHE A 218 -10.65 -7.56 26.87
N LYS A 219 -11.62 -8.01 27.69
CA LYS A 219 -11.74 -7.57 29.10
C LYS A 219 -10.51 -7.95 29.92
N ARG A 220 -10.00 -9.17 29.75
CA ARG A 220 -8.74 -9.59 30.40
C ARG A 220 -7.53 -8.82 29.86
N LEU A 221 -7.51 -8.52 28.56
CA LEU A 221 -6.46 -7.70 27.96
C LEU A 221 -6.49 -6.27 28.52
N ALA A 222 -7.68 -5.70 28.74
CA ALA A 222 -7.84 -4.36 29.34
C ALA A 222 -7.29 -4.31 30.78
N ALA A 223 -7.42 -5.40 31.55
CA ALA A 223 -6.82 -5.51 32.89
C ALA A 223 -5.27 -5.42 32.89
N MET A 224 -4.63 -5.66 31.75
CA MET A 224 -3.18 -5.42 31.57
C MET A 224 -2.83 -3.93 31.44
N LYS A 225 -3.82 -3.03 31.40
CA LYS A 225 -3.68 -1.56 31.25
C LYS A 225 -2.74 -1.19 30.10
N PRO A 226 -3.06 -1.57 28.86
CA PRO A 226 -2.19 -1.28 27.72
C PRO A 226 -2.08 0.22 27.48
N VAL A 227 -0.91 0.68 27.00
CA VAL A 227 -0.66 2.04 26.54
C VAL A 227 -1.15 2.15 25.09
N PHE A 228 -2.11 3.01 24.85
CA PHE A 228 -2.70 3.19 23.51
C PHE A 228 -1.86 4.11 22.64
N ILE A 229 -1.62 3.69 21.41
CA ILE A 229 -0.75 4.38 20.46
C ILE A 229 -1.41 4.39 19.07
N VAL A 230 -1.41 5.57 18.45
CA VAL A 230 -2.05 5.75 17.12
C VAL A 230 -1.13 5.30 15.98
N ARG A 231 0.19 5.51 16.11
CA ARG A 231 1.16 5.29 15.04
C ARG A 231 2.00 4.05 15.28
N SER A 232 2.02 3.14 14.29
CA SER A 232 2.79 1.88 14.38
C SER A 232 4.30 2.08 14.51
N GLU A 233 4.84 3.18 13.97
CA GLU A 233 6.25 3.56 14.13
C GLU A 233 6.60 3.84 15.59
N GLN A 234 5.69 4.49 16.32
CA GLN A 234 5.88 4.78 17.74
C GLN A 234 5.84 3.48 18.58
N ILE A 235 4.97 2.52 18.22
CA ILE A 235 4.96 1.19 18.86
C ILE A 235 6.34 0.54 18.73
N ALA A 236 6.88 0.46 17.51
CA ALA A 236 8.20 -0.13 17.28
C ALA A 236 9.32 0.60 18.06
N SER A 237 9.31 1.94 18.05
CA SER A 237 10.27 2.76 18.79
C SER A 237 10.24 2.48 20.29
N GLN A 238 9.05 2.37 20.89
CA GLN A 238 8.90 2.09 22.32
C GLN A 238 9.37 0.68 22.71
N LEU A 239 9.25 -0.30 21.82
CA LEU A 239 9.82 -1.63 22.02
C LEU A 239 11.36 -1.61 21.95
N VAL A 240 11.93 -0.88 20.99
CA VAL A 240 13.38 -0.72 20.86
C VAL A 240 13.98 -0.08 22.11
N THR A 241 13.37 0.99 22.61
CA THR A 241 13.85 1.70 23.82
C THR A 241 13.55 0.95 25.13
N GLY A 242 12.62 -0.03 25.14
CA GLY A 242 12.16 -0.72 26.34
C GLY A 242 11.14 0.09 27.15
N GLN A 243 10.58 1.17 26.60
CA GLN A 243 9.47 1.89 27.23
C GLN A 243 8.26 0.98 27.41
N ASN A 244 7.95 0.15 26.40
CA ASN A 244 7.07 -0.99 26.49
C ASN A 244 7.85 -2.28 26.26
N LEU A 245 7.39 -3.39 26.84
CA LEU A 245 8.08 -4.68 26.76
C LEU A 245 7.47 -5.60 25.73
N LEU A 246 6.18 -5.48 25.48
CA LEU A 246 5.41 -6.23 24.49
C LEU A 246 4.40 -5.30 23.83
N SER A 247 4.16 -5.47 22.56
CA SER A 247 3.03 -4.88 21.86
C SER A 247 2.02 -5.95 21.48
N PHE A 248 0.74 -5.69 21.71
CA PHE A 248 -0.36 -6.48 21.17
C PHE A 248 -0.54 -6.23 19.66
N SER A 249 -0.22 -5.03 19.19
CA SER A 249 -0.45 -4.55 17.83
C SER A 249 0.86 -4.17 17.13
N GLY A 250 1.89 -5.00 17.25
CA GLY A 250 3.13 -4.84 16.48
C GLY A 250 2.91 -5.12 15.00
N MET A 251 3.59 -4.40 14.13
CA MET A 251 3.49 -4.55 12.68
C MET A 251 4.82 -5.12 12.14
N PRO A 252 4.83 -6.30 11.49
CA PRO A 252 6.04 -6.90 10.92
C PRO A 252 6.84 -5.96 10.01
N THR A 253 6.19 -5.14 9.19
CA THR A 253 6.80 -4.07 8.41
C THR A 253 7.66 -3.14 9.26
N ARG A 254 7.18 -2.75 10.46
CA ARG A 254 7.94 -1.86 11.36
C ARG A 254 9.08 -2.59 12.06
N ALA A 255 8.92 -3.89 12.34
CA ALA A 255 10.04 -4.73 12.79
C ALA A 255 11.13 -4.79 11.72
N TYR A 256 10.77 -5.07 10.46
CA TYR A 256 11.71 -5.07 9.34
C TYR A 256 12.49 -3.74 9.27
N GLN A 257 11.79 -2.62 9.21
CA GLN A 257 12.40 -1.29 9.12
C GLN A 257 13.31 -0.95 10.32
N ALA A 258 12.92 -1.35 11.53
CA ALA A 258 13.73 -1.14 12.72
C ALA A 258 14.96 -2.06 12.72
N ASN A 259 14.80 -3.32 12.34
CA ASN A 259 15.87 -4.32 12.30
C ASN A 259 16.92 -3.99 11.23
N GLN A 260 16.53 -3.41 10.10
CA GLN A 260 17.47 -2.86 9.11
C GLN A 260 18.35 -1.73 9.68
N ARG A 261 17.94 -1.08 10.77
CA ARG A 261 18.71 -0.06 11.50
C ARG A 261 19.38 -0.60 12.77
N GLY A 262 19.47 -1.93 12.90
CA GLY A 262 20.19 -2.61 13.99
C GLY A 262 19.35 -2.95 15.22
N ALA A 263 18.02 -2.72 15.20
CA ALA A 263 17.14 -3.24 16.24
C ALA A 263 17.00 -4.77 16.12
N LYS A 264 16.43 -5.40 17.17
CA LYS A 264 16.23 -6.86 17.21
C LYS A 264 14.77 -7.21 17.54
N LEU A 265 13.83 -6.48 16.94
CA LEU A 265 12.42 -6.75 17.17
C LEU A 265 12.05 -8.13 16.63
N GLN A 266 11.33 -8.89 17.45
CA GLN A 266 10.74 -10.17 17.11
C GLN A 266 9.22 -10.11 17.22
N TYR A 267 8.54 -11.00 16.54
CA TYR A 267 7.09 -11.15 16.60
C TYR A 267 6.70 -12.61 16.34
N ILE A 268 5.48 -12.94 16.68
CA ILE A 268 4.87 -14.22 16.30
C ILE A 268 3.67 -13.96 15.39
N ILE A 269 3.38 -14.91 14.53
CA ILE A 269 2.09 -15.01 13.83
C ILE A 269 1.27 -16.03 14.61
N PRO A 270 0.25 -15.61 15.39
CA PRO A 270 -0.50 -16.52 16.22
C PRO A 270 -1.19 -17.61 15.42
N LYS A 271 -1.09 -18.85 15.91
CA LYS A 271 -1.62 -20.05 15.21
C LYS A 271 -3.13 -20.04 15.01
N GLU A 272 -3.86 -19.35 15.88
CA GLU A 272 -5.32 -19.24 15.83
C GLU A 272 -5.79 -18.43 14.63
N GLY A 273 -4.97 -17.52 14.14
CA GLY A 273 -5.25 -16.68 12.99
C GLY A 273 -4.95 -15.21 13.19
N VAL A 274 -4.95 -14.48 12.08
CA VAL A 274 -4.65 -13.04 12.03
C VAL A 274 -5.68 -12.30 11.18
N VAL A 275 -5.85 -11.02 11.43
CA VAL A 275 -6.64 -10.14 10.56
C VAL A 275 -5.73 -9.55 9.50
N LEU A 276 -6.01 -9.85 8.23
CA LEU A 276 -5.31 -9.24 7.12
C LEU A 276 -5.87 -7.85 6.85
N LEU A 277 -4.99 -6.88 6.73
CA LEU A 277 -5.30 -5.47 6.51
C LEU A 277 -4.77 -5.04 5.14
N PRO A 278 -5.56 -5.23 4.07
CA PRO A 278 -5.19 -4.76 2.75
C PRO A 278 -5.29 -3.24 2.67
N GLN A 279 -4.30 -2.63 2.04
CA GLN A 279 -4.28 -1.20 1.76
C GLN A 279 -4.95 -0.94 0.42
N SER A 280 -6.24 -0.69 0.44
CA SER A 280 -7.08 -0.45 -0.73
C SER A 280 -6.55 0.71 -1.56
N MET A 281 -6.16 0.44 -2.80
CA MET A 281 -5.66 1.42 -3.76
C MET A 281 -6.71 1.67 -4.83
N PHE A 282 -7.05 2.93 -5.04
CA PHE A 282 -8.16 3.38 -5.89
C PHE A 282 -7.82 4.68 -6.60
N ILE A 283 -8.52 4.95 -7.70
CA ILE A 283 -8.52 6.25 -8.38
C ILE A 283 -9.76 7.01 -7.93
N VAL A 284 -9.61 8.25 -7.51
CA VAL A 284 -10.74 9.10 -7.07
C VAL A 284 -11.58 9.47 -8.29
N ALA A 285 -12.91 9.43 -8.17
CA ALA A 285 -13.79 9.90 -9.23
C ALA A 285 -13.58 11.41 -9.45
N GLY A 286 -13.37 11.82 -10.69
CA GLY A 286 -13.02 13.20 -11.02
C GLY A 286 -11.53 13.55 -10.83
N ALA A 287 -10.65 12.55 -10.73
CA ALA A 287 -9.20 12.73 -10.68
C ALA A 287 -8.72 13.69 -11.77
N PRO A 288 -7.90 14.72 -11.42
CA PRO A 288 -7.42 15.72 -12.40
C PRO A 288 -6.55 15.14 -13.50
N HIS A 289 -5.81 14.06 -13.22
CA HIS A 289 -4.87 13.42 -14.14
C HIS A 289 -5.23 11.94 -14.37
N PRO A 290 -6.35 11.65 -15.07
CA PRO A 290 -6.91 10.29 -15.14
C PRO A 290 -6.04 9.27 -15.88
N ALA A 291 -5.26 9.68 -16.88
CA ALA A 291 -4.35 8.78 -17.59
C ALA A 291 -3.14 8.43 -16.70
N SER A 292 -2.56 9.42 -16.06
CA SER A 292 -1.46 9.27 -15.10
C SER A 292 -1.87 8.42 -13.89
N ALA A 293 -3.10 8.62 -13.40
CA ALA A 293 -3.67 7.84 -12.31
C ALA A 293 -3.78 6.35 -12.65
N LYS A 294 -4.27 6.03 -13.85
CA LYS A 294 -4.36 4.65 -14.36
C LYS A 294 -2.99 4.01 -14.45
N LEU A 295 -2.02 4.69 -15.08
CA LEU A 295 -0.65 4.17 -15.20
C LEU A 295 0.02 3.98 -13.83
N TRP A 296 -0.19 4.92 -12.88
CA TRP A 296 0.36 4.81 -11.54
C TRP A 296 -0.22 3.61 -10.79
N LEU A 297 -1.55 3.43 -10.82
CA LEU A 297 -2.22 2.28 -10.24
C LEU A 297 -1.71 0.97 -10.88
N ASP A 298 -1.64 0.91 -12.21
CA ASP A 298 -1.17 -0.27 -12.93
C ASP A 298 0.27 -0.62 -12.57
N PHE A 299 1.17 0.38 -12.44
CA PHE A 299 2.55 0.18 -12.05
C PHE A 299 2.67 -0.36 -10.63
N ILE A 300 1.99 0.27 -9.68
CA ILE A 300 2.03 -0.16 -8.27
C ILE A 300 1.53 -1.61 -8.12
N LEU A 301 0.49 -1.98 -8.86
CA LEU A 301 -0.08 -3.32 -8.85
C LEU A 301 0.72 -4.33 -9.71
N SER A 302 1.62 -3.88 -10.55
CA SER A 302 2.47 -4.74 -11.39
C SER A 302 3.51 -5.51 -10.57
N GLU A 303 4.11 -6.53 -11.16
CA GLU A 303 5.19 -7.28 -10.50
C GLU A 303 6.40 -6.39 -10.13
N PRO A 304 6.91 -5.51 -11.01
CA PRO A 304 7.97 -4.57 -10.65
C PRO A 304 7.61 -3.63 -9.48
N GLY A 305 6.39 -3.07 -9.48
CA GLY A 305 5.91 -2.22 -8.40
C GLY A 305 5.79 -2.96 -7.07
N GLN A 306 5.21 -4.15 -7.10
CA GLN A 306 5.09 -5.02 -5.92
C GLN A 306 6.46 -5.43 -5.37
N LYS A 307 7.42 -5.72 -6.25
CA LYS A 307 8.79 -6.03 -5.81
C LYS A 307 9.40 -4.88 -5.01
N ILE A 308 9.27 -3.64 -5.46
CA ILE A 308 9.77 -2.46 -4.73
C ILE A 308 9.09 -2.34 -3.36
N LEU A 309 7.76 -2.52 -3.30
CA LEU A 309 7.00 -2.42 -2.05
C LEU A 309 7.39 -3.50 -1.04
N VAL A 310 7.57 -4.74 -1.50
CA VAL A 310 7.99 -5.83 -0.63
C VAL A 310 9.42 -5.65 -0.16
N ASP A 311 10.36 -5.34 -1.05
CA ASP A 311 11.78 -5.16 -0.73
C ASP A 311 12.02 -4.03 0.28
N ARG A 312 11.24 -2.95 0.22
CA ARG A 312 11.48 -1.75 1.02
C ARG A 312 10.58 -1.59 2.22
N GLU A 313 9.33 -2.04 2.12
CA GLU A 313 8.34 -1.90 3.18
C GLU A 313 7.99 -3.22 3.87
N ALA A 314 8.38 -4.36 3.30
CA ALA A 314 7.90 -5.68 3.74
C ALA A 314 6.37 -5.78 3.78
N LEU A 315 5.68 -5.17 2.81
CA LEU A 315 4.24 -5.33 2.62
C LEU A 315 3.96 -6.64 1.90
N MET A 316 2.99 -7.40 2.34
CA MET A 316 2.57 -8.63 1.68
C MET A 316 1.88 -8.31 0.36
N SER A 317 2.33 -8.91 -0.74
CA SER A 317 1.72 -8.72 -2.05
C SER A 317 0.40 -9.45 -2.17
N GLY A 318 -0.58 -8.82 -2.82
CA GLY A 318 -1.86 -9.43 -3.18
C GLY A 318 -1.85 -10.19 -4.51
N ARG A 319 -0.74 -10.14 -5.25
CA ARG A 319 -0.63 -10.83 -6.55
C ARG A 319 -0.54 -12.34 -6.36
N SER A 320 -1.37 -13.08 -7.05
CA SER A 320 -1.29 -14.54 -7.12
C SER A 320 0.06 -14.97 -7.70
N GLY A 321 0.71 -15.93 -7.05
CA GLY A 321 2.00 -16.46 -7.47
C GLY A 321 3.21 -15.55 -7.25
N PHE A 322 3.06 -14.38 -6.61
CA PHE A 322 4.18 -13.52 -6.27
C PHE A 322 5.08 -14.19 -5.21
N LYS A 323 6.36 -14.31 -5.54
CA LYS A 323 7.36 -14.87 -4.61
C LYS A 323 7.98 -13.75 -3.78
N SER A 324 7.62 -13.70 -2.51
CA SER A 324 8.18 -12.72 -1.58
C SER A 324 9.69 -12.91 -1.41
N PRO A 325 10.51 -11.88 -1.61
CA PRO A 325 11.94 -11.92 -1.26
C PRO A 325 12.18 -11.84 0.25
N LEU A 326 11.16 -11.50 1.03
CA LEU A 326 11.21 -11.32 2.48
C LEU A 326 10.13 -12.16 3.19
N PRO A 327 10.13 -13.51 3.04
CA PRO A 327 9.06 -14.35 3.57
C PRO A 327 8.94 -14.29 5.10
N GLU A 328 9.99 -13.91 5.81
CA GLU A 328 9.95 -13.70 7.26
C GLU A 328 9.06 -12.52 7.66
N TYR A 329 9.04 -11.42 6.88
CA TYR A 329 8.31 -10.19 7.21
C TYR A 329 7.05 -10.00 6.35
N ALA A 330 7.10 -10.48 5.12
CA ALA A 330 6.02 -10.43 4.16
C ALA A 330 5.75 -11.84 3.58
N PRO A 331 5.20 -12.78 4.38
CA PRO A 331 4.88 -14.11 3.89
C PRO A 331 3.79 -14.05 2.81
N PRO A 332 3.70 -15.07 1.94
CA PRO A 332 2.57 -15.22 1.04
C PRO A 332 1.25 -15.25 1.83
N ILE A 333 0.23 -14.52 1.35
CA ILE A 333 -1.04 -14.37 2.08
C ILE A 333 -1.74 -15.72 2.28
N ASP A 334 -1.63 -16.63 1.31
CA ASP A 334 -2.20 -17.99 1.35
C ASP A 334 -1.53 -18.91 2.38
N SER A 335 -0.35 -18.54 2.88
CA SER A 335 0.32 -19.25 3.98
C SER A 335 -0.21 -18.87 5.37
N LEU A 336 -1.05 -17.83 5.47
CA LEU A 336 -1.59 -17.31 6.71
C LEU A 336 -2.95 -17.92 7.03
N ASN A 337 -3.21 -18.19 8.31
CA ASN A 337 -4.57 -18.43 8.80
C ASN A 337 -5.29 -17.07 8.94
N VAL A 338 -5.89 -16.60 7.84
CA VAL A 338 -6.58 -15.29 7.82
C VAL A 338 -8.00 -15.44 8.36
N ILE A 339 -8.32 -14.65 9.37
CA ILE A 339 -9.68 -14.53 9.92
C ILE A 339 -10.58 -13.86 8.86
N LYS A 340 -11.61 -14.57 8.43
CA LYS A 340 -12.55 -14.06 7.44
C LYS A 340 -13.50 -13.05 8.09
N VAL A 341 -13.48 -11.82 7.60
CA VAL A 341 -14.45 -10.77 7.95
C VAL A 341 -15.13 -10.32 6.67
N ASP A 342 -16.46 -10.24 6.68
CA ASP A 342 -17.24 -9.76 5.53
C ASP A 342 -17.20 -8.23 5.48
N TRP A 343 -16.08 -7.71 4.96
CA TRP A 343 -15.85 -6.26 4.90
C TRP A 343 -16.85 -5.53 4.00
N GLU A 344 -17.36 -6.18 2.95
CA GLU A 344 -18.34 -5.57 2.05
C GLU A 344 -19.69 -5.33 2.73
N LYS A 345 -20.03 -6.15 3.72
CA LYS A 345 -21.26 -5.98 4.53
C LYS A 345 -21.03 -5.18 5.82
N THR A 346 -19.77 -4.93 6.20
CA THR A 346 -19.47 -4.13 7.39
C THR A 346 -19.74 -2.65 7.09
N SER A 347 -20.78 -2.09 7.69
CA SER A 347 -21.17 -0.70 7.49
C SER A 347 -20.39 0.27 8.37
N THR A 348 -20.43 1.56 8.05
CA THR A 348 -19.92 2.63 8.93
C THR A 348 -20.58 2.58 10.32
N ALA A 349 -21.87 2.25 10.40
CA ALA A 349 -22.57 2.09 11.68
C ALA A 349 -22.04 0.89 12.50
N ASP A 350 -21.67 -0.23 11.85
CA ASP A 350 -21.03 -1.36 12.53
C ASP A 350 -19.66 -1.00 13.07
N MET A 351 -18.90 -0.21 12.32
CA MET A 351 -17.60 0.33 12.74
C MET A 351 -17.76 1.23 13.98
N GLU A 352 -18.72 2.13 14.00
CA GLU A 352 -18.98 3.00 15.17
C GLU A 352 -19.46 2.23 16.38
N LYS A 353 -20.33 1.24 16.21
CA LYS A 353 -20.73 0.34 17.29
C LYS A 353 -19.55 -0.43 17.88
N ALA A 354 -18.66 -0.95 17.03
CA ALA A 354 -17.43 -1.63 17.48
C ALA A 354 -16.47 -0.66 18.19
N ARG A 355 -16.40 0.60 17.76
CA ARG A 355 -15.61 1.65 18.39
C ARG A 355 -16.10 1.96 19.80
N THR A 356 -17.40 2.15 19.96
CA THR A 356 -18.04 2.36 21.27
C THR A 356 -17.77 1.17 22.21
N GLU A 357 -18.02 -0.04 21.72
CA GLU A 357 -17.75 -1.27 22.49
C GLU A 357 -16.28 -1.37 22.93
N TRP A 358 -15.34 -1.03 22.05
CA TRP A 358 -13.93 -1.02 22.39
C TRP A 358 -13.62 0.05 23.46
N GLN A 359 -14.22 1.24 23.36
CA GLN A 359 -14.07 2.29 24.38
C GLN A 359 -14.63 1.87 25.72
N ASP A 360 -15.79 1.22 25.76
CA ASP A 360 -16.39 0.72 27.01
C ASP A 360 -15.50 -0.32 27.72
N ILE A 361 -14.71 -1.08 26.96
CA ILE A 361 -13.81 -2.09 27.52
C ILE A 361 -12.50 -1.48 28.01
N PHE A 362 -11.92 -0.56 27.25
CA PHE A 362 -10.54 -0.11 27.45
C PHE A 362 -10.40 1.30 28.06
N ASN A 363 -11.45 2.11 28.00
CA ASN A 363 -11.53 3.40 28.69
C ASN A 363 -12.61 3.32 29.75
N PRO A 364 -12.31 2.84 30.87
CA PRO A 364 -13.22 2.86 32.01
C PRO A 364 -13.45 4.28 32.51
#